data_50bff3de3d804d465ce3d77899ad9b37
#
_entry.id   50bff3de3d804d465ce3d77899ad9b37
#
_cell.length_a   1.000
_cell.length_b   1.000
_cell.length_c   1.000
_cell.angle_alpha   90.00
_cell.angle_beta   90.00
_cell.angle_gamma   90.00
#
_symmetry.space_group_name_H-M   'P 1'
#
loop_
_entity.id
_entity.type
_entity.pdbx_description
1 polymer ?
#
loop_
_entity_poly.entity_id
_entity_poly.type
_entity_poly.pdbx_seq_one_letter_code
_entity_poly.pdbx_strand_id
1 'polypeptide(L)'
;MKFVRRLMALSLAFVGLMLCQMTQVQAAAQTQKADFEVQPILPDEQEDLSLNYFNMSLAQGQTKKIEMRIQNFTDHAITVHSDLRNSMTQVGGGVSFQANTKGLDPSLKVPFTKIAKLDKKSETIKLAAQETKILKMTVKMPEDRTNGMIYGDWHFIEYLHKKGGQSSVGSNYAYSVGVALKGQHYKVYPELKYDKTEAMIYRRHARNGD
;
A
#
# COMPACT_ATOMS: atom_id res chain seq x y z
N MET A 1 -10.85 -10.32 -72.41
CA MET A 1 -11.37 -9.24 -71.56
C MET A 1 -11.93 -9.71 -70.22
N LYS A 2 -12.60 -10.84 -70.10
CA LYS A 2 -13.16 -11.33 -68.77
C LYS A 2 -12.07 -11.75 -67.80
N PHE A 3 -10.92 -12.27 -68.22
CA PHE A 3 -9.81 -12.71 -67.38
C PHE A 3 -9.08 -11.54 -66.69
N VAL A 4 -8.82 -10.47 -67.46
CA VAL A 4 -8.17 -9.25 -66.95
C VAL A 4 -9.03 -8.54 -65.87
N ARG A 5 -10.35 -8.51 -66.06
CA ARG A 5 -11.29 -7.95 -65.10
C ARG A 5 -11.32 -8.75 -63.76
N ARG A 6 -11.20 -10.07 -63.84
CA ARG A 6 -11.13 -10.94 -62.64
C ARG A 6 -9.82 -10.76 -61.86
N LEU A 7 -8.71 -10.61 -62.61
CA LEU A 7 -7.39 -10.36 -61.97
C LEU A 7 -7.37 -9.00 -61.28
N MET A 8 -7.95 -7.97 -61.90
CA MET A 8 -8.05 -6.63 -61.31
C MET A 8 -8.97 -6.60 -60.08
N ALA A 9 -10.06 -7.36 -60.08
CA ALA A 9 -10.94 -7.46 -58.91
C ALA A 9 -10.25 -8.20 -57.73
N LEU A 10 -9.46 -9.24 -58.00
CA LEU A 10 -8.68 -9.97 -56.98
C LEU A 10 -7.58 -9.09 -56.39
N SER A 11 -6.88 -8.28 -57.19
CA SER A 11 -5.84 -7.37 -56.68
C SER A 11 -6.43 -6.25 -55.84
N LEU A 12 -7.61 -5.72 -56.21
CA LEU A 12 -8.30 -4.71 -55.39
C LEU A 12 -8.77 -5.27 -54.04
N ALA A 13 -9.28 -6.51 -54.01
CA ALA A 13 -9.69 -7.19 -52.80
C ALA A 13 -8.49 -7.48 -51.87
N PHE A 14 -7.32 -7.84 -52.42
CA PHE A 14 -6.11 -8.07 -51.64
C PHE A 14 -5.53 -6.79 -51.02
N VAL A 15 -5.56 -5.67 -51.78
CA VAL A 15 -5.16 -4.34 -51.27
C VAL A 15 -6.12 -3.88 -50.14
N GLY A 16 -7.42 -4.12 -50.29
CA GLY A 16 -8.42 -3.82 -49.26
C GLY A 16 -8.21 -4.62 -47.99
N LEU A 17 -7.83 -5.90 -48.07
CA LEU A 17 -7.50 -6.74 -46.94
C LEU A 17 -6.22 -6.28 -46.22
N MET A 18 -5.22 -5.82 -46.94
CA MET A 18 -3.97 -5.27 -46.37
C MET A 18 -4.19 -3.94 -45.65
N LEU A 19 -5.10 -3.10 -46.10
CA LEU A 19 -5.43 -1.82 -45.46
C LEU A 19 -6.23 -1.99 -44.15
N CYS A 20 -7.00 -3.09 -44.01
CA CYS A 20 -7.74 -3.39 -42.78
C CYS A 20 -6.85 -3.84 -41.59
N GLN A 21 -5.59 -4.21 -41.83
CA GLN A 21 -4.69 -4.65 -40.74
C GLN A 21 -3.90 -3.52 -40.06
N MET A 22 -4.03 -2.28 -40.52
CA MET A 22 -3.26 -1.15 -40.00
C MET A 22 -3.94 -0.39 -38.84
N THR A 23 -5.13 -0.79 -38.41
CA THR A 23 -5.75 -0.22 -37.20
C THR A 23 -5.59 -1.15 -36.01
N GLN A 24 -4.37 -1.52 -35.65
CA GLN A 24 -4.09 -1.83 -34.29
C GLN A 24 -4.07 -0.49 -33.53
N VAL A 25 -5.23 -0.11 -33.01
CA VAL A 25 -5.30 0.85 -31.92
C VAL A 25 -4.55 0.20 -30.76
N GLN A 26 -3.26 0.46 -30.67
CA GLN A 26 -2.56 0.33 -29.39
C GLN A 26 -3.24 1.32 -28.45
N ALA A 27 -4.23 0.84 -27.71
CA ALA A 27 -4.56 1.43 -26.43
C ALA A 27 -3.29 1.27 -25.60
N ALA A 28 -2.37 2.23 -25.73
CA ALA A 28 -1.32 2.40 -24.75
C ALA A 28 -2.06 2.56 -23.42
N ALA A 29 -2.06 1.50 -22.63
CA ALA A 29 -2.38 1.62 -21.23
C ALA A 29 -1.38 2.67 -20.72
N GLN A 30 -1.80 3.92 -20.64
CA GLN A 30 -1.09 4.93 -19.90
C GLN A 30 -1.08 4.39 -18.46
N THR A 31 0.01 3.75 -18.11
CA THR A 31 0.31 3.46 -16.71
C THR A 31 0.40 4.83 -16.07
N GLN A 32 -0.70 5.27 -15.46
CA GLN A 32 -0.79 6.56 -14.83
C GLN A 32 0.23 6.52 -13.69
N LYS A 33 1.38 7.15 -13.93
CA LYS A 33 2.46 7.22 -12.95
C LYS A 33 1.91 8.00 -11.75
N ALA A 34 2.13 7.47 -10.55
CA ALA A 34 1.74 8.18 -9.34
C ALA A 34 2.43 9.55 -9.29
N ASP A 35 1.70 10.55 -8.81
CA ASP A 35 2.18 11.93 -8.75
C ASP A 35 3.30 12.09 -7.72
N PHE A 36 3.37 11.21 -6.73
CA PHE A 36 4.42 11.18 -5.71
C PHE A 36 4.84 9.73 -5.39
N GLU A 37 5.96 9.61 -4.72
CA GLU A 37 6.49 8.35 -4.18
C GLU A 37 6.97 8.56 -2.75
N VAL A 38 6.87 7.51 -1.94
CA VAL A 38 7.45 7.46 -0.60
C VAL A 38 8.45 6.32 -0.50
N GLN A 39 9.58 6.58 0.15
CA GLN A 39 10.64 5.61 0.34
C GLN A 39 11.12 5.62 1.80
N PRO A 40 11.08 4.50 2.52
CA PRO A 40 11.62 4.42 3.86
C PRO A 40 13.14 4.63 3.86
N ILE A 41 13.62 5.42 4.82
CA ILE A 41 15.05 5.53 5.14
C ILE A 41 15.28 4.56 6.28
N LEU A 42 15.83 3.39 5.94
CA LEU A 42 15.99 2.30 6.89
C LEU A 42 17.02 2.67 7.97
N PRO A 43 16.67 2.59 9.27
CA PRO A 43 17.60 2.90 10.35
C PRO A 43 18.55 1.73 10.66
N ASP A 44 19.56 1.98 11.50
CA ASP A 44 20.54 0.95 11.91
C ASP A 44 19.93 -0.24 12.63
N GLU A 45 18.75 -0.05 13.29
CA GLU A 45 18.01 -1.12 13.97
C GLU A 45 17.16 -1.98 13.03
N GLN A 46 17.23 -1.73 11.72
CA GLN A 46 16.58 -2.56 10.71
C GLN A 46 17.18 -3.95 10.70
N GLU A 47 16.35 -4.98 10.83
CA GLU A 47 16.82 -6.37 10.88
C GLU A 47 17.11 -6.97 9.50
N ASP A 48 16.33 -6.56 8.50
CA ASP A 48 16.46 -7.04 7.13
C ASP A 48 16.44 -5.85 6.16
N LEU A 49 17.60 -5.53 5.60
CA LEU A 49 17.79 -4.42 4.67
C LEU A 49 17.19 -4.68 3.27
N SER A 50 16.77 -5.91 2.97
CA SER A 50 16.12 -6.25 1.70
C SER A 50 14.65 -5.82 1.67
N LEU A 51 14.07 -5.47 2.83
CA LEU A 51 12.68 -5.06 2.96
C LEU A 51 12.51 -3.57 2.64
N ASN A 52 11.40 -3.23 2.00
CA ASN A 52 11.01 -1.86 1.70
C ASN A 52 10.03 -1.28 2.73
N TYR A 53 10.05 -1.79 3.94
CA TYR A 53 9.28 -1.32 5.09
C TYR A 53 10.13 -1.44 6.37
N PHE A 54 9.69 -0.80 7.46
CA PHE A 54 10.43 -0.82 8.72
C PHE A 54 10.22 -2.13 9.46
N ASN A 55 11.30 -2.87 9.70
CA ASN A 55 11.34 -4.09 10.49
C ASN A 55 12.46 -3.99 11.53
N MET A 56 12.11 -3.52 12.73
CA MET A 56 13.08 -3.08 13.72
C MET A 56 12.99 -3.86 15.02
N SER A 57 14.17 -4.07 15.65
CA SER A 57 14.29 -4.56 17.00
C SER A 57 14.69 -3.42 17.94
N LEU A 58 13.80 -3.07 18.87
CA LEU A 58 14.00 -1.94 19.79
C LEU A 58 13.96 -2.43 21.24
N ALA A 59 14.76 -1.80 22.10
CA ALA A 59 14.74 -2.08 23.53
C ALA A 59 13.47 -1.54 24.20
N GLN A 60 13.13 -2.08 25.38
CA GLN A 60 12.07 -1.56 26.24
C GLN A 60 12.33 -0.08 26.55
N GLY A 61 11.29 0.76 26.48
CA GLY A 61 11.36 2.19 26.69
C GLY A 61 12.16 2.98 25.64
N GLN A 62 12.82 2.31 24.70
CA GLN A 62 13.61 2.97 23.67
C GLN A 62 12.72 3.89 22.81
N THR A 63 13.23 5.10 22.58
CA THR A 63 12.64 6.06 21.64
C THR A 63 13.51 6.12 20.40
N LYS A 64 12.88 5.92 19.23
CA LYS A 64 13.55 6.00 17.92
C LYS A 64 12.80 6.95 17.01
N LYS A 65 13.55 7.79 16.31
CA LYS A 65 13.06 8.56 15.17
C LYS A 65 13.31 7.78 13.90
N ILE A 66 12.29 7.66 13.08
CA ILE A 66 12.33 7.04 11.76
C ILE A 66 11.98 8.07 10.71
N GLU A 67 12.62 7.92 9.55
CA GLU A 67 12.55 8.90 8.49
C GLU A 67 11.97 8.28 7.21
N MET A 68 11.21 9.10 6.48
CA MET A 68 10.61 8.76 5.20
C MET A 68 10.97 9.83 4.19
N ARG A 69 11.49 9.43 3.04
CA ARG A 69 11.64 10.33 1.91
C ARG A 69 10.33 10.36 1.14
N ILE A 70 9.84 11.55 0.82
CA ILE A 70 8.72 11.77 -0.09
C ILE A 70 9.17 12.67 -1.23
N GLN A 71 8.81 12.32 -2.46
CA GLN A 71 9.16 13.07 -3.66
C GLN A 71 7.93 13.30 -4.54
N ASN A 72 7.74 14.53 -4.97
CA ASN A 72 6.78 14.92 -5.99
C ASN A 72 7.43 14.77 -7.39
N PHE A 73 6.78 14.05 -8.30
CA PHE A 73 7.26 13.87 -9.68
C PHE A 73 6.51 14.74 -10.70
N THR A 74 5.58 15.55 -10.22
CA THR A 74 4.81 16.43 -11.11
C THR A 74 5.52 17.78 -11.33
N ASP A 75 5.07 18.52 -12.31
CA ASP A 75 5.51 19.90 -12.66
C ASP A 75 4.75 20.98 -11.87
N HIS A 76 3.90 20.59 -10.94
CA HIS A 76 3.10 21.50 -10.10
C HIS A 76 3.17 21.10 -8.61
N ALA A 77 2.67 21.98 -7.77
CA ALA A 77 2.63 21.71 -6.33
C ALA A 77 1.50 20.75 -5.99
N ILE A 78 1.77 19.79 -5.11
CA ILE A 78 0.80 18.83 -4.58
C ILE A 78 0.71 18.92 -3.06
N THR A 79 -0.38 18.38 -2.50
CA THR A 79 -0.54 18.25 -1.05
C THR A 79 -0.84 16.80 -0.71
N VAL A 80 0.05 16.19 0.06
CA VAL A 80 -0.09 14.82 0.55
C VAL A 80 -0.43 14.86 2.03
N HIS A 81 -1.41 14.08 2.45
CA HIS A 81 -1.74 13.86 3.85
C HIS A 81 -1.16 12.55 4.33
N SER A 82 -0.67 12.51 5.55
CA SER A 82 -0.23 11.25 6.13
C SER A 82 -0.79 11.05 7.54
N ASP A 83 -1.03 9.79 7.85
CA ASP A 83 -1.53 9.33 9.14
C ASP A 83 -0.90 8.00 9.55
N LEU A 84 -0.96 7.69 10.84
CA LEU A 84 -0.51 6.41 11.37
C LEU A 84 -1.71 5.51 11.63
N ARG A 85 -1.58 4.24 11.28
CA ARG A 85 -2.64 3.24 11.42
C ARG A 85 -2.15 1.99 12.13
N ASN A 86 -3.08 1.32 12.82
CA ASN A 86 -2.80 -0.01 13.32
C ASN A 86 -3.03 -1.03 12.21
N SER A 87 -2.20 -2.05 12.15
CA SER A 87 -2.41 -3.18 11.25
C SER A 87 -3.39 -4.18 11.84
N MET A 88 -3.94 -5.05 11.01
CA MET A 88 -4.83 -6.13 11.42
C MET A 88 -4.43 -7.45 10.77
N THR A 89 -4.83 -8.55 11.40
CA THR A 89 -4.68 -9.88 10.82
C THR A 89 -5.71 -10.09 9.71
N GLN A 90 -5.27 -10.62 8.58
CA GLN A 90 -6.17 -10.97 7.47
C GLN A 90 -6.85 -12.30 7.70
N VAL A 91 -8.04 -12.46 7.13
CA VAL A 91 -8.71 -13.77 7.03
C VAL A 91 -7.86 -14.65 6.10
N GLY A 92 -7.31 -15.73 6.63
CA GLY A 92 -6.37 -16.60 5.90
C GLY A 92 -4.92 -16.44 6.32
N GLY A 93 -4.64 -15.58 7.28
CA GLY A 93 -3.31 -15.35 7.87
C GLY A 93 -2.56 -14.17 7.27
N GLY A 94 -1.52 -13.73 7.95
CA GLY A 94 -0.72 -12.58 7.57
C GLY A 94 -1.21 -11.26 8.14
N VAL A 95 -0.45 -10.20 7.91
CA VAL A 95 -0.69 -8.84 8.41
C VAL A 95 -1.11 -7.94 7.26
N SER A 96 -2.22 -7.23 7.43
CA SER A 96 -2.62 -6.14 6.54
C SER A 96 -2.12 -4.80 7.08
N PHE A 97 -1.29 -4.14 6.31
CA PHE A 97 -0.82 -2.78 6.59
C PHE A 97 -1.74 -1.69 6.02
N GLN A 98 -2.78 -2.06 5.27
CA GLN A 98 -3.69 -1.12 4.61
C GLN A 98 -5.04 -0.99 5.33
N ALA A 99 -5.16 -1.56 6.52
CA ALA A 99 -6.43 -1.61 7.21
C ALA A 99 -6.79 -0.27 7.85
N ASN A 100 -7.90 0.31 7.46
CA ASN A 100 -8.53 1.40 8.19
C ASN A 100 -9.41 0.78 9.28
N THR A 101 -8.83 0.47 10.44
CA THR A 101 -9.53 -0.18 11.54
C THR A 101 -10.38 0.82 12.30
N LYS A 102 -11.69 0.73 12.15
CA LYS A 102 -12.65 1.34 13.06
C LYS A 102 -12.86 0.37 14.23
N GLY A 103 -12.33 0.71 15.37
CA GLY A 103 -12.41 -0.13 16.57
C GLY A 103 -11.27 -1.16 16.66
N LEU A 104 -10.63 -1.20 17.80
CA LEU A 104 -9.57 -2.15 18.11
C LEU A 104 -10.14 -3.22 19.03
N ASP A 105 -9.71 -4.47 18.83
CA ASP A 105 -10.04 -5.54 19.77
C ASP A 105 -9.52 -5.19 21.17
N PRO A 106 -10.31 -5.38 22.23
CA PRO A 106 -9.91 -5.08 23.61
C PRO A 106 -8.66 -5.85 24.07
N SER A 107 -8.34 -6.98 23.44
CA SER A 107 -7.13 -7.76 23.72
C SER A 107 -5.84 -7.09 23.20
N LEU A 108 -5.92 -6.12 22.28
CA LEU A 108 -4.78 -5.39 21.78
C LEU A 108 -4.30 -4.36 22.81
N LYS A 109 -3.34 -4.78 23.64
CA LYS A 109 -2.82 -3.97 24.75
C LYS A 109 -2.00 -2.77 24.29
N VAL A 110 -1.21 -2.93 23.24
CA VAL A 110 -0.28 -1.92 22.73
C VAL A 110 -0.55 -1.64 21.24
N PRO A 111 -1.55 -0.80 20.95
CA PRO A 111 -1.77 -0.33 19.58
C PRO A 111 -0.58 0.50 19.08
N PHE A 112 -0.19 0.32 17.82
CA PHE A 112 0.90 1.10 17.20
C PHE A 112 0.66 2.61 17.31
N THR A 113 -0.57 3.06 17.09
CA THR A 113 -0.95 4.48 17.15
C THR A 113 -0.83 5.12 18.53
N LYS A 114 -0.66 4.32 19.61
CA LYS A 114 -0.38 4.83 20.96
C LYS A 114 1.10 5.07 21.21
N ILE A 115 1.98 4.35 20.51
CA ILE A 115 3.42 4.41 20.71
C ILE A 115 4.16 5.18 19.62
N ALA A 116 3.49 5.47 18.50
CA ALA A 116 4.03 6.21 17.38
C ALA A 116 3.36 7.58 17.23
N LYS A 117 4.13 8.60 16.89
CA LYS A 117 3.65 9.98 16.67
C LYS A 117 4.36 10.60 15.46
N LEU A 118 3.59 11.25 14.60
CA LEU A 118 4.13 12.06 13.51
C LEU A 118 4.62 13.41 14.06
N ASP A 119 5.69 13.94 13.47
CA ASP A 119 6.00 15.33 13.58
C ASP A 119 4.90 16.15 12.84
N LYS A 120 4.46 17.29 13.39
CA LYS A 120 3.38 18.12 12.81
C LYS A 120 3.57 18.43 11.32
N LYS A 121 4.82 18.61 10.88
CA LYS A 121 5.16 18.87 9.47
C LYS A 121 5.01 17.64 8.58
N SER A 122 4.86 16.46 9.17
CA SER A 122 4.68 15.19 8.47
C SER A 122 3.20 14.78 8.30
N GLU A 123 2.25 15.49 8.91
CA GLU A 123 0.81 15.19 8.79
C GLU A 123 0.20 15.74 7.49
N THR A 124 0.59 16.97 7.12
CA THR A 124 0.16 17.62 5.87
C THR A 124 1.37 18.17 5.17
N ILE A 125 1.74 17.56 4.06
CA ILE A 125 2.97 17.80 3.34
C ILE A 125 2.64 18.55 2.05
N LYS A 126 3.06 19.82 1.97
CA LYS A 126 3.03 20.57 0.72
C LYS A 126 4.36 20.39 0.01
N LEU A 127 4.33 19.90 -1.20
CA LEU A 127 5.51 19.69 -2.05
C LEU A 127 5.40 20.59 -3.28
N ALA A 128 6.41 21.39 -3.53
CA ALA A 128 6.55 22.12 -4.80
C ALA A 128 6.81 21.13 -5.95
N ALA A 129 6.76 21.59 -7.18
CA ALA A 129 7.13 20.79 -8.36
C ALA A 129 8.53 20.16 -8.16
N GLN A 130 8.63 18.85 -8.38
CA GLN A 130 9.88 18.07 -8.29
C GLN A 130 10.57 18.09 -6.90
N GLU A 131 9.88 18.57 -5.85
CA GLU A 131 10.47 18.69 -4.52
C GLU A 131 10.56 17.33 -3.82
N THR A 132 11.65 17.17 -3.07
CA THR A 132 11.86 16.04 -2.15
C THR A 132 11.91 16.55 -0.72
N LYS A 133 11.23 15.87 0.21
CA LYS A 133 11.27 16.17 1.65
C LYS A 133 11.56 14.91 2.47
N ILE A 134 12.13 15.12 3.65
CA ILE A 134 12.29 14.10 4.67
C ILE A 134 11.26 14.35 5.77
N LEU A 135 10.42 13.34 5.98
CA LEU A 135 9.39 13.31 7.01
C LEU A 135 9.88 12.51 8.19
N LYS A 136 9.33 12.79 9.37
CA LYS A 136 9.77 12.17 10.62
C LYS A 136 8.60 11.64 11.44
N MET A 137 8.80 10.46 11.97
CA MET A 137 7.93 9.83 12.95
C MET A 137 8.77 9.41 14.16
N THR A 138 8.24 9.57 15.35
CA THR A 138 8.86 9.09 16.60
C THR A 138 8.09 7.89 17.11
N VAL A 139 8.79 6.81 17.42
CA VAL A 139 8.26 5.62 18.05
C VAL A 139 8.88 5.52 19.45
N LYS A 140 8.05 5.27 20.48
CA LYS A 140 8.51 4.96 21.84
C LYS A 140 8.00 3.58 22.24
N MET A 141 8.91 2.61 22.40
CA MET A 141 8.56 1.28 22.86
C MET A 141 8.00 1.34 24.31
N PRO A 142 7.07 0.44 24.67
CA PRO A 142 6.60 0.33 26.03
C PRO A 142 7.73 0.05 27.02
N GLU A 143 7.58 0.56 28.25
CA GLU A 143 8.51 0.25 29.35
C GLU A 143 8.36 -1.21 29.81
N ASP A 144 7.14 -1.74 29.71
CA ASP A 144 6.85 -3.13 30.03
C ASP A 144 7.25 -4.06 28.88
N ARG A 145 7.59 -5.30 29.26
CA ARG A 145 7.93 -6.32 28.29
C ARG A 145 6.74 -6.61 27.35
N THR A 146 6.94 -6.40 26.07
CA THR A 146 5.97 -6.73 25.04
C THR A 146 6.24 -8.12 24.50
N ASN A 147 5.31 -9.04 24.73
CA ASN A 147 5.34 -10.37 24.11
C ASN A 147 4.62 -10.27 22.76
N GLY A 148 5.34 -10.49 21.68
CA GLY A 148 4.79 -10.37 20.34
C GLY A 148 5.38 -9.20 19.56
N MET A 149 4.90 -9.01 18.36
CA MET A 149 5.27 -7.91 17.50
C MET A 149 4.15 -6.85 17.49
N ILE A 150 4.55 -5.59 17.37
CA ILE A 150 3.62 -4.47 17.19
C ILE A 150 3.67 -4.11 15.71
N TYR A 151 2.50 -4.14 15.06
CA TYR A 151 2.37 -3.82 13.65
C TYR A 151 1.52 -2.57 13.45
N GLY A 152 1.98 -1.72 12.55
CA GLY A 152 1.27 -0.56 12.09
C GLY A 152 1.75 -0.13 10.72
N ASP A 153 1.20 0.95 10.20
CA ASP A 153 1.66 1.54 8.95
C ASP A 153 1.67 3.06 9.01
N TRP A 154 2.53 3.62 8.19
CA TRP A 154 2.56 5.02 7.86
C TRP A 154 1.91 5.19 6.51
N HIS A 155 0.69 5.72 6.53
CA HIS A 155 -0.15 5.89 5.35
C HIS A 155 -0.01 7.29 4.78
N PHE A 156 -0.02 7.38 3.45
CA PHE A 156 0.07 8.63 2.69
C PHE A 156 -1.02 8.64 1.63
N ILE A 157 -1.68 9.78 1.47
CA ILE A 157 -2.72 9.95 0.46
C ILE A 157 -2.71 11.35 -0.13
N GLU A 158 -2.81 11.44 -1.43
CA GLU A 158 -3.11 12.68 -2.14
C GLU A 158 -4.60 12.70 -2.52
N TYR A 159 -5.29 13.76 -2.11
CA TYR A 159 -6.67 13.97 -2.54
C TYR A 159 -6.69 14.85 -3.78
N LEU A 160 -6.99 14.27 -4.93
CA LEU A 160 -7.14 15.01 -6.16
C LEU A 160 -8.38 15.90 -6.08
N HIS A 161 -8.20 17.20 -6.23
CA HIS A 161 -9.31 18.14 -6.30
C HIS A 161 -10.06 17.93 -7.61
N LYS A 162 -11.33 17.53 -7.55
CA LYS A 162 -12.21 17.50 -8.72
C LYS A 162 -12.40 18.93 -9.22
N LYS A 163 -11.81 19.28 -10.34
CA LYS A 163 -12.22 20.50 -11.08
C LYS A 163 -13.65 20.28 -11.54
N GLY A 164 -14.59 21.11 -11.09
CA GLY A 164 -16.02 20.97 -11.35
C GLY A 164 -16.32 20.85 -12.85
N GLY A 165 -17.22 19.96 -13.21
CA GLY A 165 -17.88 19.90 -14.50
C GLY A 165 -17.50 18.78 -15.45
N GLN A 166 -16.49 17.95 -15.18
CA GLN A 166 -16.21 16.76 -16.00
C GLN A 166 -16.36 15.48 -15.17
N SER A 167 -17.09 14.53 -15.74
CA SER A 167 -17.27 13.16 -15.22
C SER A 167 -15.98 12.36 -15.41
N SER A 168 -14.86 12.82 -14.84
CA SER A 168 -13.62 12.07 -14.79
C SER A 168 -13.56 11.27 -13.50
N VAL A 169 -13.39 9.97 -13.61
CA VAL A 169 -13.07 9.10 -12.47
C VAL A 169 -11.64 9.44 -12.05
N GLY A 170 -11.49 10.31 -11.07
CA GLY A 170 -10.20 10.58 -10.45
C GLY A 170 -9.89 9.50 -9.41
N SER A 171 -8.78 8.81 -9.55
CA SER A 171 -8.27 7.89 -8.55
C SER A 171 -7.30 8.64 -7.63
N ASN A 172 -7.51 8.58 -6.31
CA ASN A 172 -6.53 9.06 -5.35
C ASN A 172 -5.38 8.06 -5.27
N TYR A 173 -4.14 8.54 -5.29
CA TYR A 173 -2.98 7.71 -5.01
C TYR A 173 -2.75 7.63 -3.51
N ALA A 174 -2.52 6.43 -3.01
CA ALA A 174 -2.21 6.18 -1.61
C ALA A 174 -1.10 5.15 -1.46
N TYR A 175 -0.23 5.37 -0.49
CA TYR A 175 0.83 4.45 -0.09
C TYR A 175 0.68 4.08 1.38
N SER A 176 0.98 2.84 1.72
CA SER A 176 1.11 2.37 3.09
C SER A 176 2.46 1.69 3.26
N VAL A 177 3.28 2.25 4.13
CA VAL A 177 4.58 1.67 4.47
C VAL A 177 4.50 1.02 5.84
N GLY A 178 4.64 -0.31 5.87
CA GLY A 178 4.52 -1.09 7.09
C GLY A 178 5.59 -0.75 8.12
N VAL A 179 5.21 -0.90 9.39
CA VAL A 179 6.10 -0.79 10.55
C VAL A 179 5.90 -2.01 11.43
N ALA A 180 6.93 -2.85 11.51
CA ALA A 180 6.98 -4.04 12.35
C ALA A 180 8.02 -3.82 13.46
N LEU A 181 7.58 -3.86 14.71
CA LEU A 181 8.43 -3.61 15.88
C LEU A 181 8.44 -4.82 16.79
N LYS A 182 9.61 -5.26 17.19
CA LYS A 182 9.77 -6.28 18.21
C LYS A 182 10.71 -5.82 19.31
N GLY A 183 10.51 -6.34 20.52
CA GLY A 183 11.46 -6.15 21.63
C GLY A 183 12.71 -7.01 21.45
N GLN A 184 13.85 -6.60 22.03
CA GLN A 184 15.13 -7.32 21.93
C GLN A 184 15.08 -8.75 22.47
N HIS A 185 14.18 -9.04 23.40
CA HIS A 185 14.00 -10.37 23.99
C HIS A 185 12.73 -11.07 23.50
N TYR A 186 12.41 -10.86 22.22
CA TYR A 186 11.25 -11.46 21.60
C TYR A 186 11.39 -12.99 21.56
N LYS A 187 10.56 -13.68 22.33
CA LYS A 187 10.37 -15.13 22.26
C LYS A 187 8.89 -15.41 22.22
N VAL A 188 8.40 -15.97 21.14
CA VAL A 188 7.01 -16.39 20.98
C VAL A 188 6.96 -17.88 20.83
N TYR A 189 6.15 -18.53 21.68
CA TYR A 189 5.81 -19.93 21.55
C TYR A 189 4.35 -20.02 21.07
N PRO A 190 4.05 -20.87 20.08
CA PRO A 190 2.67 -21.12 19.69
C PRO A 190 1.88 -21.63 20.90
N GLU A 191 0.80 -20.96 21.24
CA GLU A 191 -0.13 -21.39 22.27
C GLU A 191 -1.49 -21.61 21.59
N LEU A 192 -1.90 -22.86 21.47
CA LEU A 192 -3.19 -23.24 20.89
C LEU A 192 -4.11 -23.67 22.04
N LYS A 193 -5.19 -22.92 22.23
CA LYS A 193 -6.28 -23.31 23.14
C LYS A 193 -7.52 -23.62 22.32
N TYR A 194 -8.08 -24.80 22.55
CA TYR A 194 -9.37 -25.15 21.99
C TYR A 194 -10.47 -24.58 22.86
N ASP A 195 -11.23 -23.62 22.32
CA ASP A 195 -12.43 -23.12 23.01
C ASP A 195 -13.63 -23.97 22.64
N LYS A 196 -14.12 -24.72 23.63
CA LYS A 196 -15.28 -25.60 23.45
C LYS A 196 -16.60 -24.84 23.35
N THR A 197 -16.64 -23.56 23.78
CA THR A 197 -17.87 -22.76 23.83
C THR A 197 -18.12 -21.99 22.54
N GLU A 198 -17.07 -21.74 21.74
CA GLU A 198 -17.14 -20.99 20.50
C GLU A 198 -16.74 -21.79 19.27
N ALA A 199 -16.95 -23.11 19.29
CA ALA A 199 -16.66 -23.94 18.14
C ALA A 199 -17.52 -23.54 16.92
N MET A 200 -16.94 -22.78 15.99
CA MET A 200 -17.58 -22.51 14.70
C MET A 200 -17.49 -23.76 13.82
N ILE A 201 -18.62 -24.42 13.63
CA ILE A 201 -18.75 -25.50 12.64
C ILE A 201 -18.83 -24.84 11.26
N TYR A 202 -17.74 -24.79 10.54
CA TYR A 202 -17.76 -24.49 9.10
C TYR A 202 -18.46 -25.64 8.37
N ARG A 203 -19.77 -25.52 8.10
CA ARG A 203 -20.42 -26.36 7.11
C ARG A 203 -19.88 -25.95 5.74
N ARG A 204 -19.01 -26.79 5.19
CA ARG A 204 -18.74 -26.77 3.76
C ARG A 204 -20.10 -27.00 3.08
N HIS A 205 -20.63 -25.98 2.39
CA HIS A 205 -21.70 -26.26 1.44
C HIS A 205 -21.10 -27.18 0.39
N ALA A 206 -21.42 -28.49 0.49
CA ALA A 206 -21.22 -29.36 -0.63
C ALA A 206 -22.02 -28.76 -1.79
N ARG A 207 -21.35 -28.32 -2.86
CA ARG A 207 -22.03 -28.09 -4.12
C ARG A 207 -22.71 -29.42 -4.45
N ASN A 208 -24.03 -29.42 -4.41
CA ASN A 208 -24.81 -30.48 -5.02
C ASN A 208 -24.53 -30.38 -6.53
N GLY A 209 -23.71 -31.26 -7.01
CA GLY A 209 -23.40 -31.45 -8.39
C GLY A 209 -22.96 -32.90 -8.49
N ASP A 210 -23.95 -33.77 -8.84
CA ASP A 210 -23.89 -35.16 -9.22
C ASP A 210 -23.55 -36.18 -8.12
#